data_980b1ba1ee0ef2dde612b5bb71d6659e
#
_entry.id   980b1ba1ee0ef2dde612b5bb71d6659e
#
_cell.length_a   1.000
_cell.length_b   1.000
_cell.length_c   1.000
_cell.angle_alpha   90.00
_cell.angle_beta   90.00
_cell.angle_gamma   90.00
#
_symmetry.space_group_name_H-M   'P 1'
#
loop_
_entity.id
_entity.type
_entity.pdbx_description
1 polymer ?
#
loop_
_entity_poly.entity_id
_entity_poly.type
_entity_poly.pdbx_seq_one_letter_code
_entity_poly.pdbx_strand_id
1 'polypeptide(L)'
;MEKSVEETLNADFYSFFEHDGPSQKHDFYGVAIHVIHNLLAVALLIALLWIPAIQTYNMQQEAKVTDSVARTVDDWSPARISSEISAARQYNVAIAQSGQNDLGELSDPFGSGGKASGDKDEDAENEDYVPPILRNSTYERLLNVEDGIMGSITIPKISVNLPIYHGTSQNVLAKGVGHLRGTSLPVGGASTNVVLSGHRGLPSALLFTRLDRMHKGDVFFLNVLKQKMAYRVVGIHVINPSDTHLYRVVPGRDLVTLMTCTPYGINTSRLILTAERTTVSPDEEHQRDGLFPGVLAFVIAVILGGLLLQIRYYRHRIYPWPWHSDGTFRSQGGGRHII
;
A
#
# COMPACT_ATOMS: atom_id res chain seq x y z
N MET A 1 65.28 -32.83 58.29
CA MET A 1 63.87 -32.47 58.56
C MET A 1 63.42 -31.16 57.88
N GLU A 2 64.36 -30.40 57.37
CA GLU A 2 64.08 -29.10 56.71
C GLU A 2 63.71 -29.18 55.25
N LYS A 3 64.09 -30.20 54.50
CA LYS A 3 63.81 -30.37 53.08
C LYS A 3 62.37 -30.77 52.77
N SER A 4 61.65 -31.33 53.74
CA SER A 4 60.27 -31.80 53.56
C SER A 4 59.22 -30.69 53.68
N VAL A 5 59.56 -29.63 54.37
CA VAL A 5 58.63 -28.48 54.60
C VAL A 5 58.62 -27.53 53.42
N GLU A 6 59.77 -27.36 52.78
CA GLU A 6 59.92 -26.47 51.61
C GLU A 6 59.27 -27.04 50.34
N GLU A 7 59.30 -28.39 50.16
CA GLU A 7 58.59 -29.06 49.07
C GLU A 7 57.04 -29.00 49.22
N THR A 8 56.56 -29.09 50.50
CA THR A 8 55.11 -29.01 50.73
C THR A 8 54.57 -27.57 50.58
N LEU A 9 55.34 -26.57 50.99
CA LEU A 9 54.99 -25.16 50.83
C LEU A 9 55.00 -24.73 49.34
N ASN A 10 55.93 -25.25 48.55
CA ASN A 10 56.01 -25.00 47.13
C ASN A 10 54.83 -25.67 46.33
N ALA A 11 54.47 -26.88 46.71
CA ALA A 11 53.33 -27.58 46.07
C ALA A 11 51.99 -26.86 46.35
N ASP A 12 51.77 -26.39 47.56
CA ASP A 12 50.53 -25.61 47.89
C ASP A 12 50.53 -24.23 47.26
N PHE A 13 51.68 -23.58 47.09
CA PHE A 13 51.76 -22.28 46.42
C PHE A 13 51.48 -22.38 44.91
N TYR A 14 51.94 -23.41 44.23
CA TYR A 14 51.65 -23.62 42.82
C TYR A 14 50.20 -24.09 42.55
N SER A 15 49.60 -24.87 43.46
CA SER A 15 48.22 -25.28 43.35
C SER A 15 47.21 -24.10 43.47
N PHE A 16 47.63 -23.03 44.14
CA PHE A 16 46.81 -21.78 44.27
C PHE A 16 46.74 -21.00 42.97
N PHE A 17 47.74 -21.11 42.09
CA PHE A 17 47.77 -20.42 40.78
C PHE A 17 47.22 -21.28 39.62
N GLU A 18 46.96 -22.58 39.84
CA GLU A 18 46.46 -23.48 38.80
C GLU A 18 44.93 -23.61 38.75
N HIS A 19 44.22 -22.71 39.47
CA HIS A 19 42.80 -22.47 39.27
C HIS A 19 42.65 -21.39 38.18
N ASP A 20 43.13 -21.72 36.95
CA ASP A 20 42.55 -21.10 35.76
C ASP A 20 41.13 -21.55 35.62
N GLY A 21 40.21 -20.84 36.24
CA GLY A 21 38.78 -20.97 35.97
C GLY A 21 38.53 -20.80 34.46
N PRO A 22 37.48 -21.37 33.91
CA PRO A 22 37.19 -21.33 32.49
C PRO A 22 37.27 -19.91 31.99
N SER A 23 38.15 -19.68 31.01
CA SER A 23 38.59 -18.36 30.58
C SER A 23 37.37 -17.47 30.27
N GLN A 24 37.24 -16.33 30.96
CA GLN A 24 36.20 -15.28 30.69
C GLN A 24 36.12 -14.87 29.22
N LYS A 25 37.11 -15.21 28.39
CA LYS A 25 37.14 -14.92 26.95
C LYS A 25 36.06 -15.72 26.18
N HIS A 26 35.74 -16.97 26.57
CA HIS A 26 34.71 -17.76 25.92
C HIS A 26 33.30 -17.19 26.14
N ASP A 27 33.03 -16.62 27.32
CA ASP A 27 31.72 -16.03 27.61
C ASP A 27 31.51 -14.73 26.84
N PHE A 28 32.58 -13.92 26.66
CA PHE A 28 32.50 -12.66 25.90
C PHE A 28 32.14 -12.90 24.41
N TYR A 29 32.78 -13.87 23.74
CA TYR A 29 32.45 -14.22 22.37
C TYR A 29 31.02 -14.76 22.24
N GLY A 30 30.57 -15.57 23.19
CA GLY A 30 29.18 -16.05 23.23
C GLY A 30 28.17 -14.91 23.33
N VAL A 31 28.39 -13.97 24.23
CA VAL A 31 27.54 -12.78 24.39
C VAL A 31 27.57 -11.89 23.13
N ALA A 32 28.77 -11.63 22.57
CA ALA A 32 28.92 -10.83 21.36
C ALA A 32 28.18 -11.41 20.16
N ILE A 33 28.26 -12.73 19.94
CA ILE A 33 27.54 -13.44 18.86
C ILE A 33 26.03 -13.30 19.05
N HIS A 34 25.52 -13.43 20.28
CA HIS A 34 24.09 -13.26 20.54
C HIS A 34 23.61 -11.82 20.34
N VAL A 35 24.39 -10.83 20.74
CA VAL A 35 24.08 -9.42 20.50
C VAL A 35 24.03 -9.14 18.99
N ILE A 36 25.00 -9.60 18.22
CA ILE A 36 25.04 -9.44 16.76
C ILE A 36 23.82 -10.13 16.12
N HIS A 37 23.50 -11.36 16.53
CA HIS A 37 22.33 -12.07 16.03
C HIS A 37 21.03 -11.31 16.29
N ASN A 38 20.87 -10.77 17.50
CA ASN A 38 19.70 -9.97 17.86
C ASN A 38 19.61 -8.67 17.06
N LEU A 39 20.73 -7.98 16.85
CA LEU A 39 20.78 -6.78 16.03
C LEU A 39 20.39 -7.08 14.57
N LEU A 40 20.91 -8.18 14.01
CA LEU A 40 20.53 -8.62 12.66
C LEU A 40 19.05 -9.00 12.57
N ALA A 41 18.51 -9.68 13.57
CA ALA A 41 17.10 -10.03 13.63
C ALA A 41 16.21 -8.77 13.70
N VAL A 42 16.57 -7.78 14.51
CA VAL A 42 15.87 -6.49 14.59
C VAL A 42 15.96 -5.73 13.27
N ALA A 43 17.15 -5.68 12.66
CA ALA A 43 17.34 -5.03 11.36
C ALA A 43 16.47 -5.67 10.27
N LEU A 44 16.40 -7.01 10.24
CA LEU A 44 15.55 -7.77 9.32
C LEU A 44 14.06 -7.45 9.55
N LEU A 45 13.61 -7.39 10.81
CA LEU A 45 12.24 -7.03 11.16
C LEU A 45 11.89 -5.61 10.73
N ILE A 46 12.79 -4.66 10.95
CA ILE A 46 12.61 -3.27 10.48
C ILE A 46 12.48 -3.26 8.96
N ALA A 47 13.35 -3.96 8.23
CA ALA A 47 13.31 -4.04 6.78
C ALA A 47 12.00 -4.66 6.25
N LEU A 48 11.51 -5.72 6.89
CA LEU A 48 10.25 -6.38 6.54
C LEU A 48 9.01 -5.49 6.82
N LEU A 49 9.04 -4.68 7.87
CA LEU A 49 7.93 -3.81 8.27
C LEU A 49 7.96 -2.46 7.56
N TRP A 50 9.09 -2.07 6.97
CA TRP A 50 9.26 -0.77 6.32
C TRP A 50 8.27 -0.54 5.17
N ILE A 51 8.15 -1.50 4.26
CA ILE A 51 7.26 -1.37 3.09
C ILE A 51 5.78 -1.23 3.51
N PRO A 52 5.20 -2.13 4.33
CA PRO A 52 3.81 -1.97 4.77
C PRO A 52 3.60 -0.69 5.60
N ALA A 53 4.58 -0.23 6.36
CA ALA A 53 4.49 1.01 7.12
C ALA A 53 4.40 2.24 6.21
N ILE A 54 5.26 2.35 5.19
CA ILE A 54 5.22 3.47 4.24
C ILE A 54 3.94 3.45 3.39
N GLN A 55 3.47 2.27 2.97
CA GLN A 55 2.21 2.14 2.25
C GLN A 55 1.01 2.59 3.09
N THR A 56 0.96 2.20 4.37
CA THR A 56 -0.10 2.62 5.28
C THR A 56 -0.07 4.12 5.53
N TYR A 57 1.12 4.69 5.71
CA TYR A 57 1.30 6.14 5.86
C TYR A 57 0.79 6.89 4.62
N ASN A 58 1.17 6.46 3.41
CA ASN A 58 0.75 7.11 2.18
C ASN A 58 -0.76 6.97 1.92
N MET A 59 -1.36 5.81 2.20
CA MET A 59 -2.83 5.64 2.16
C MET A 59 -3.55 6.64 3.08
N GLN A 60 -2.99 6.93 4.26
CA GLN A 60 -3.57 7.95 5.16
C GLN A 60 -3.43 9.37 4.60
N GLN A 61 -2.32 9.68 3.93
CA GLN A 61 -2.14 10.98 3.28
C GLN A 61 -3.10 11.16 2.08
N GLU A 62 -3.24 10.14 1.24
CA GLU A 62 -4.20 10.11 0.14
C GLU A 62 -5.65 10.31 0.63
N ALA A 63 -6.03 9.64 1.72
CA ALA A 63 -7.33 9.84 2.36
C ALA A 63 -7.52 11.27 2.89
N LYS A 64 -6.48 11.88 3.49
CA LYS A 64 -6.55 13.28 3.95
C LYS A 64 -6.74 14.26 2.79
N VAL A 65 -6.11 13.99 1.64
CA VAL A 65 -6.30 14.81 0.44
C VAL A 65 -7.74 14.71 -0.05
N THR A 66 -8.31 13.50 -0.13
CA THR A 66 -9.73 13.35 -0.51
C THR A 66 -10.69 14.04 0.46
N ASP A 67 -10.40 13.98 1.77
CA ASP A 67 -11.21 14.65 2.80
C ASP A 67 -11.07 16.19 2.74
N SER A 68 -9.87 16.73 2.41
CA SER A 68 -9.68 18.18 2.25
C SER A 68 -10.47 18.71 1.06
N VAL A 69 -10.41 18.01 -0.08
CA VAL A 69 -11.16 18.36 -1.28
C VAL A 69 -12.67 18.30 -1.03
N ALA A 70 -13.16 17.28 -0.31
CA ALA A 70 -14.58 17.20 0.07
C ALA A 70 -15.01 18.41 0.90
N ARG A 71 -14.20 18.84 1.88
CA ARG A 71 -14.46 20.04 2.69
C ARG A 71 -14.45 21.31 1.86
N THR A 72 -13.51 21.47 0.92
CA THR A 72 -13.48 22.60 -0.01
C THR A 72 -14.79 22.69 -0.81
N VAL A 73 -15.30 21.55 -1.28
CA VAL A 73 -16.58 21.47 -2.01
C VAL A 73 -17.77 21.76 -1.08
N ASP A 74 -17.66 21.45 0.22
CA ASP A 74 -18.73 21.76 1.18
C ASP A 74 -19.00 23.26 1.34
N ASP A 75 -17.98 24.10 1.12
CA ASP A 75 -18.09 25.55 1.14
C ASP A 75 -18.65 26.12 -0.17
N TRP A 76 -18.81 25.33 -1.22
CA TRP A 76 -19.34 25.81 -2.50
C TRP A 76 -20.85 25.99 -2.46
N SER A 77 -21.32 27.08 -3.07
CA SER A 77 -22.76 27.33 -3.22
C SER A 77 -23.42 26.25 -4.12
N PRO A 78 -24.67 25.88 -3.87
CA PRO A 78 -25.43 25.00 -4.74
C PRO A 78 -25.46 25.41 -6.21
N ALA A 79 -25.49 26.71 -6.46
CA ALA A 79 -25.48 27.29 -7.80
C ALA A 79 -24.14 27.00 -8.52
N ARG A 80 -23.00 27.15 -7.82
CA ARG A 80 -21.66 26.81 -8.36
C ARG A 80 -21.56 25.33 -8.68
N ILE A 81 -21.98 24.44 -7.77
CA ILE A 81 -21.96 23.01 -7.97
C ILE A 81 -22.81 22.63 -9.21
N SER A 82 -24.03 23.16 -9.32
CA SER A 82 -24.92 22.90 -10.44
C SER A 82 -24.34 23.41 -11.77
N SER A 83 -23.69 24.55 -11.79
CA SER A 83 -23.02 25.10 -12.97
C SER A 83 -21.87 24.22 -13.43
N GLU A 84 -21.00 23.77 -12.51
CA GLU A 84 -19.85 22.89 -12.81
C GLU A 84 -20.30 21.53 -13.36
N ILE A 85 -21.32 20.93 -12.73
CA ILE A 85 -21.89 19.65 -13.21
C ILE A 85 -22.51 19.81 -14.59
N SER A 86 -23.23 20.92 -14.84
CA SER A 86 -23.82 21.21 -16.15
C SER A 86 -22.76 21.36 -17.23
N ALA A 87 -21.69 22.10 -16.95
CA ALA A 87 -20.58 22.29 -17.88
C ALA A 87 -19.84 20.97 -18.17
N ALA A 88 -19.61 20.14 -17.15
CA ALA A 88 -19.02 18.82 -17.31
C ALA A 88 -19.91 17.87 -18.14
N ARG A 89 -21.24 17.95 -17.98
CA ARG A 89 -22.18 17.19 -18.81
C ARG A 89 -22.17 17.65 -20.26
N GLN A 90 -22.06 18.97 -20.51
CA GLN A 90 -21.93 19.49 -21.88
C GLN A 90 -20.64 18.97 -22.54
N TYR A 91 -19.55 18.92 -21.80
CA TYR A 91 -18.30 18.30 -22.26
C TYR A 91 -18.54 16.82 -22.63
N ASN A 92 -19.21 16.04 -21.78
CA ASN A 92 -19.51 14.63 -22.04
C ASN A 92 -20.36 14.41 -23.28
N VAL A 93 -21.34 15.28 -23.52
CA VAL A 93 -22.15 15.27 -24.76
C VAL A 93 -21.28 15.52 -25.99
N ALA A 94 -20.35 16.49 -25.92
CA ALA A 94 -19.43 16.78 -27.01
C ALA A 94 -18.48 15.60 -27.27
N ILE A 95 -17.95 14.93 -26.22
CA ILE A 95 -17.16 13.70 -26.34
C ILE A 95 -17.95 12.59 -27.04
N ALA A 96 -19.20 12.36 -26.64
CA ALA A 96 -20.04 11.33 -27.24
C ALA A 96 -20.35 11.61 -28.74
N GLN A 97 -20.50 12.90 -29.11
CA GLN A 97 -20.78 13.33 -30.48
C GLN A 97 -19.55 13.34 -31.38
N SER A 98 -18.34 13.59 -30.84
CA SER A 98 -17.09 13.58 -31.62
C SER A 98 -16.68 12.20 -32.13
N GLY A 99 -17.33 11.14 -31.63
CA GLY A 99 -16.95 9.74 -31.91
C GLY A 99 -15.59 9.34 -31.36
N GLN A 100 -14.92 10.25 -30.60
CA GLN A 100 -13.60 10.04 -29.98
C GLN A 100 -12.47 9.65 -30.98
N ASN A 101 -12.65 9.93 -32.28
CA ASN A 101 -11.69 9.61 -33.30
C ASN A 101 -10.58 10.69 -33.43
N ASP A 102 -10.95 11.94 -33.12
CA ASP A 102 -10.11 13.12 -33.36
C ASP A 102 -9.40 13.64 -32.10
N LEU A 103 -9.72 13.05 -30.95
CA LEU A 103 -9.09 13.39 -29.69
C LEU A 103 -7.79 12.59 -29.52
N GLY A 104 -6.83 12.80 -30.35
CA GLY A 104 -5.52 12.18 -30.56
C GLY A 104 -4.73 11.61 -29.39
N GLU A 105 -5.35 11.33 -28.26
CA GLU A 105 -4.70 11.02 -26.99
C GLU A 105 -5.33 9.84 -26.20
N LEU A 106 -6.14 9.00 -26.86
CA LEU A 106 -6.46 7.70 -26.26
C LEU A 106 -5.21 6.79 -26.36
N SER A 107 -4.10 7.30 -25.84
CA SER A 107 -2.83 6.58 -25.77
C SER A 107 -2.64 5.93 -24.40
N ASP A 108 -1.83 4.87 -24.38
CA ASP A 108 -1.49 4.19 -23.14
C ASP A 108 -0.68 5.11 -22.20
N PRO A 109 -1.20 5.47 -21.02
CA PRO A 109 -0.52 6.37 -20.09
C PRO A 109 0.71 5.77 -19.40
N PHE A 110 0.94 4.45 -19.56
CA PHE A 110 2.06 3.74 -18.94
C PHE A 110 3.15 3.35 -19.94
N GLY A 111 3.03 3.75 -21.22
CA GLY A 111 4.00 3.45 -22.26
C GLY A 111 5.33 4.18 -22.04
N SER A 112 6.45 3.46 -22.11
CA SER A 112 7.81 4.02 -21.97
C SER A 112 8.26 4.93 -23.13
N GLY A 113 7.40 5.15 -24.14
CA GLY A 113 7.64 6.03 -25.30
C GLY A 113 6.55 7.08 -25.51
N GLY A 114 5.48 7.06 -24.69
CA GLY A 114 4.45 8.08 -24.71
C GLY A 114 4.99 9.35 -24.02
N LYS A 115 5.16 10.43 -24.79
CA LYS A 115 5.21 11.77 -24.20
C LYS A 115 3.96 11.87 -23.32
N ALA A 116 4.16 12.03 -22.01
CA ALA A 116 3.07 12.29 -21.10
C ALA A 116 2.23 13.44 -21.69
N SER A 117 0.94 13.18 -21.93
CA SER A 117 0.00 14.17 -22.45
C SER A 117 -0.28 15.25 -21.39
N GLY A 118 0.73 16.00 -21.02
CA GLY A 118 0.64 17.00 -19.96
C GLY A 118 1.59 18.16 -20.09
N ASP A 119 2.62 18.08 -20.96
CA ASP A 119 3.68 19.11 -20.97
C ASP A 119 3.90 19.76 -22.35
N LYS A 120 2.90 19.72 -23.22
CA LYS A 120 2.96 20.51 -24.44
C LYS A 120 1.68 21.31 -24.63
N ASP A 121 1.76 22.59 -24.34
CA ASP A 121 0.96 23.65 -24.97
C ASP A 121 1.29 23.70 -26.48
N GLU A 122 1.16 22.59 -27.17
CA GLU A 122 1.18 22.55 -28.62
C GLU A 122 -0.27 22.63 -29.11
N ASP A 123 -0.82 23.83 -29.15
CA ASP A 123 -1.72 24.23 -30.23
C ASP A 123 -0.94 24.13 -31.58
N ALA A 124 -0.46 22.91 -31.86
CA ALA A 124 0.19 22.64 -33.15
C ALA A 124 -0.91 22.74 -34.20
N GLU A 125 -0.68 23.66 -35.11
CA GLU A 125 -1.39 23.94 -36.36
C GLU A 125 -1.60 22.66 -37.21
N ASN A 126 -2.41 21.73 -36.73
CA ASN A 126 -3.04 20.68 -37.55
C ASN A 126 -4.52 21.00 -37.60
N GLU A 127 -4.99 21.28 -38.81
CA GLU A 127 -6.26 21.86 -39.21
C GLU A 127 -7.53 21.02 -38.89
N ASP A 128 -7.51 20.07 -37.99
CA ASP A 128 -8.74 19.44 -37.51
C ASP A 128 -9.33 20.30 -36.42
N TYR A 129 -10.45 20.96 -36.74
CA TYR A 129 -11.21 21.84 -35.84
C TYR A 129 -11.58 21.10 -34.57
N VAL A 130 -10.84 21.34 -33.49
CA VAL A 130 -11.19 20.88 -32.14
C VAL A 130 -12.21 21.88 -31.56
N PRO A 131 -13.46 21.45 -31.29
CA PRO A 131 -14.46 22.31 -30.65
C PRO A 131 -13.90 22.97 -29.38
N PRO A 132 -14.16 24.25 -29.12
CA PRO A 132 -13.62 24.95 -27.95
C PRO A 132 -13.89 24.24 -26.61
N ILE A 133 -15.01 23.53 -26.49
CA ILE A 133 -15.37 22.76 -25.31
C ILE A 133 -14.46 21.56 -25.07
N LEU A 134 -13.80 21.02 -26.09
CA LEU A 134 -12.90 19.86 -26.01
C LEU A 134 -11.42 20.25 -25.94
N ARG A 135 -11.09 21.57 -25.95
CA ARG A 135 -9.73 22.07 -25.83
C ARG A 135 -9.14 21.73 -24.46
N ASN A 136 -7.82 21.57 -24.38
CA ASN A 136 -7.11 21.26 -23.15
C ASN A 136 -7.40 22.25 -22.02
N SER A 137 -7.36 23.55 -22.31
CA SER A 137 -7.67 24.61 -21.34
C SER A 137 -9.08 24.54 -20.76
N THR A 138 -10.06 24.07 -21.53
CA THR A 138 -11.43 23.84 -21.02
C THR A 138 -11.48 22.59 -20.14
N TYR A 139 -10.87 21.51 -20.57
CA TYR A 139 -10.80 20.27 -19.82
C TYR A 139 -10.15 20.46 -18.44
N GLU A 140 -9.00 21.13 -18.34
CA GLU A 140 -8.27 21.34 -17.08
C GLU A 140 -9.02 22.26 -16.10
N ARG A 141 -9.92 23.09 -16.59
CA ARG A 141 -10.73 23.97 -15.74
C ARG A 141 -11.98 23.31 -15.18
N LEU A 142 -12.59 22.37 -15.94
CA LEU A 142 -13.83 21.70 -15.55
C LEU A 142 -13.60 20.76 -14.37
N LEU A 143 -14.44 20.84 -13.34
CA LEU A 143 -14.34 20.05 -12.11
C LEU A 143 -13.04 20.25 -11.31
N ASN A 144 -12.25 21.27 -11.61
CA ASN A 144 -11.02 21.54 -10.88
C ASN A 144 -11.35 22.17 -9.52
N VAL A 145 -11.38 21.33 -8.47
CA VAL A 145 -11.70 21.78 -7.11
C VAL A 145 -10.47 22.44 -6.49
N GLU A 146 -9.32 21.76 -6.56
CA GLU A 146 -8.04 22.18 -6.01
C GLU A 146 -6.93 21.36 -6.68
N ASP A 147 -5.83 22.00 -7.11
CA ASP A 147 -4.63 21.34 -7.65
C ASP A 147 -4.87 20.26 -8.72
N GLY A 148 -5.87 20.46 -9.58
CA GLY A 148 -6.23 19.51 -10.62
C GLY A 148 -7.07 18.33 -10.14
N ILE A 149 -7.61 18.34 -8.92
CA ILE A 149 -8.45 17.26 -8.41
C ILE A 149 -9.90 17.47 -8.81
N MET A 150 -10.49 16.44 -9.43
CA MET A 150 -11.89 16.41 -9.86
C MET A 150 -12.84 15.85 -8.79
N GLY A 151 -12.34 14.96 -7.92
CA GLY A 151 -13.09 14.19 -6.95
C GLY A 151 -12.30 13.02 -6.42
N SER A 152 -12.97 11.96 -6.00
CA SER A 152 -12.32 10.75 -5.48
C SER A 152 -12.99 9.45 -5.93
N ILE A 153 -12.21 8.37 -5.93
CA ILE A 153 -12.66 7.00 -6.11
C ILE A 153 -12.51 6.21 -4.82
N THR A 154 -13.57 5.51 -4.40
CA THR A 154 -13.54 4.62 -3.25
C THR A 154 -13.89 3.20 -3.70
N ILE A 155 -12.99 2.23 -3.45
CA ILE A 155 -13.21 0.80 -3.74
C ILE A 155 -13.06 0.03 -2.41
N PRO A 156 -14.15 -0.17 -1.65
CA PRO A 156 -14.10 -0.69 -0.29
C PRO A 156 -13.44 -2.08 -0.21
N LYS A 157 -13.76 -2.98 -1.13
CA LYS A 157 -13.24 -4.36 -1.18
C LYS A 157 -11.71 -4.43 -1.14
N ILE A 158 -11.03 -3.54 -1.82
CA ILE A 158 -9.56 -3.51 -1.90
C ILE A 158 -8.93 -2.37 -1.08
N SER A 159 -9.74 -1.68 -0.26
CA SER A 159 -9.34 -0.59 0.63
C SER A 159 -8.69 0.59 -0.12
N VAL A 160 -9.24 0.96 -1.28
CA VAL A 160 -8.83 2.11 -2.08
C VAL A 160 -9.70 3.32 -1.73
N ASN A 161 -9.07 4.46 -1.45
CA ASN A 161 -9.69 5.79 -1.35
C ASN A 161 -8.68 6.81 -1.87
N LEU A 162 -8.83 7.22 -3.13
CA LEU A 162 -7.84 7.97 -3.88
C LEU A 162 -8.45 9.21 -4.53
N PRO A 163 -7.72 10.33 -4.59
CA PRO A 163 -8.09 11.47 -5.40
C PRO A 163 -8.01 11.15 -6.90
N ILE A 164 -8.93 11.72 -7.69
CA ILE A 164 -8.95 11.67 -9.14
C ILE A 164 -8.42 13.01 -9.66
N TYR A 165 -7.32 12.97 -10.39
CA TYR A 165 -6.67 14.13 -11.00
C TYR A 165 -6.97 14.24 -12.49
N HIS A 166 -6.84 15.45 -13.02
CA HIS A 166 -6.79 15.68 -14.45
C HIS A 166 -5.54 15.06 -15.09
N GLY A 167 -5.72 14.41 -16.23
CA GLY A 167 -4.63 13.82 -17.00
C GLY A 167 -4.00 12.58 -16.36
N THR A 168 -3.00 12.05 -17.05
CA THR A 168 -2.31 10.80 -16.67
C THR A 168 -0.79 10.95 -16.72
N SER A 169 -0.28 12.16 -16.41
CA SER A 169 1.17 12.37 -16.32
C SER A 169 1.77 11.51 -15.19
N GLN A 170 3.07 11.23 -15.27
CA GLN A 170 3.75 10.43 -14.25
C GLN A 170 3.63 11.05 -12.85
N ASN A 171 3.64 12.39 -12.77
CA ASN A 171 3.44 13.12 -11.51
C ASN A 171 2.04 12.91 -10.94
N VAL A 172 1.01 12.85 -11.77
CA VAL A 172 -0.37 12.56 -11.39
C VAL A 172 -0.49 11.11 -10.92
N LEU A 173 -0.02 10.17 -11.72
CA LEU A 173 -0.14 8.74 -11.42
C LEU A 173 0.67 8.32 -10.18
N ALA A 174 1.70 9.09 -9.79
CA ALA A 174 2.44 8.88 -8.55
C ALA A 174 1.65 9.31 -7.29
N LYS A 175 0.66 10.20 -7.41
CA LYS A 175 -0.10 10.79 -6.29
C LYS A 175 -1.50 10.19 -6.12
N GLY A 176 -2.06 9.59 -7.18
CA GLY A 176 -3.44 9.10 -7.14
C GLY A 176 -3.87 8.47 -8.45
N VAL A 177 -5.13 8.66 -8.78
CA VAL A 177 -5.75 8.18 -10.01
C VAL A 177 -5.82 9.31 -11.03
N GLY A 178 -5.35 9.07 -12.24
CA GLY A 178 -5.42 10.01 -13.35
C GLY A 178 -6.63 9.75 -14.24
N HIS A 179 -7.35 10.81 -14.59
CA HIS A 179 -8.43 10.75 -15.58
C HIS A 179 -7.83 10.86 -17.00
N LEU A 180 -8.12 9.87 -17.84
CA LEU A 180 -7.63 9.86 -19.22
C LEU A 180 -8.36 10.92 -20.03
N ARG A 181 -7.61 11.93 -20.52
CA ARG A 181 -8.14 12.97 -21.41
C ARG A 181 -8.76 12.34 -22.66
N GLY A 182 -9.79 12.96 -23.21
CA GLY A 182 -10.53 12.42 -24.36
C GLY A 182 -11.60 11.38 -23.98
N THR A 183 -11.78 11.13 -22.69
CA THR A 183 -12.89 10.34 -22.15
C THR A 183 -13.88 11.21 -21.37
N SER A 184 -15.01 10.64 -20.96
CA SER A 184 -16.06 11.40 -20.27
C SER A 184 -15.60 11.81 -18.87
N LEU A 185 -15.91 13.05 -18.47
CA LEU A 185 -15.72 13.55 -17.10
C LEU A 185 -16.60 12.80 -16.09
N PRO A 186 -16.16 12.62 -14.84
CA PRO A 186 -16.75 11.71 -13.86
C PRO A 186 -18.03 12.27 -13.18
N VAL A 187 -19.00 12.72 -13.97
CA VAL A 187 -20.30 13.23 -13.48
C VAL A 187 -21.47 12.32 -13.82
N GLY A 188 -21.20 11.16 -14.39
CA GLY A 188 -22.19 10.19 -14.85
C GLY A 188 -23.08 10.68 -15.99
N GLY A 189 -24.00 9.84 -16.39
CA GLY A 189 -24.99 10.14 -17.43
C GLY A 189 -24.99 9.09 -18.55
N ALA A 190 -26.09 9.02 -19.31
CA ALA A 190 -26.17 8.15 -20.47
C ALA A 190 -25.15 8.53 -21.54
N SER A 191 -24.60 7.55 -22.21
CA SER A 191 -23.56 7.72 -23.23
C SER A 191 -22.29 8.36 -22.67
N THR A 192 -21.81 7.86 -21.54
CA THR A 192 -20.55 8.25 -20.92
C THR A 192 -19.66 7.03 -20.66
N ASN A 193 -18.34 7.22 -20.76
CA ASN A 193 -17.34 6.27 -20.29
C ASN A 193 -16.16 7.06 -19.71
N VAL A 194 -16.03 7.03 -18.39
CA VAL A 194 -14.94 7.67 -17.64
C VAL A 194 -13.78 6.70 -17.56
N VAL A 195 -12.58 7.05 -18.05
CA VAL A 195 -11.42 6.19 -17.94
C VAL A 195 -10.47 6.71 -16.86
N LEU A 196 -10.23 5.88 -15.87
CA LEU A 196 -9.40 6.18 -14.71
C LEU A 196 -8.20 5.24 -14.65
N SER A 197 -6.99 5.82 -14.64
CA SER A 197 -5.73 5.09 -14.66
C SER A 197 -5.01 5.21 -13.31
N GLY A 198 -4.44 4.12 -12.84
CA GLY A 198 -3.65 4.11 -11.60
C GLY A 198 -2.50 3.10 -11.67
N HIS A 199 -1.37 3.44 -11.08
CA HIS A 199 -0.21 2.56 -11.03
C HIS A 199 -0.48 1.25 -10.29
N ARG A 200 0.28 0.22 -10.69
CA ARG A 200 0.36 -1.08 -10.01
C ARG A 200 1.82 -1.38 -9.67
N GLY A 201 2.06 -1.76 -8.41
CA GLY A 201 3.38 -2.23 -7.99
C GLY A 201 4.36 -1.14 -7.59
N LEU A 202 3.90 0.06 -7.25
CA LEU A 202 4.76 1.05 -6.63
C LEU A 202 5.09 0.62 -5.19
N PRO A 203 6.38 0.60 -4.79
CA PRO A 203 6.76 0.23 -3.41
C PRO A 203 6.16 1.15 -2.35
N SER A 204 5.99 2.43 -2.69
CA SER A 204 5.52 3.47 -1.76
C SER A 204 4.00 3.58 -1.66
N ALA A 205 3.23 3.18 -2.69
CA ALA A 205 1.79 3.39 -2.75
C ALA A 205 1.06 2.18 -3.33
N LEU A 206 -0.08 1.84 -2.75
CA LEU A 206 -0.90 0.71 -3.22
C LEU A 206 -1.68 1.04 -4.48
N LEU A 207 -2.23 2.24 -4.59
CA LEU A 207 -3.04 2.72 -5.71
C LEU A 207 -3.96 1.60 -6.29
N PHE A 208 -3.78 1.22 -7.56
CA PHE A 208 -4.53 0.12 -8.19
C PHE A 208 -3.81 -1.24 -8.12
N THR A 209 -2.83 -1.41 -7.22
CA THR A 209 -2.07 -2.67 -7.06
C THR A 209 -2.96 -3.90 -6.86
N ARG A 210 -4.10 -3.72 -6.15
CA ARG A 210 -5.04 -4.81 -5.83
C ARG A 210 -6.25 -4.87 -6.76
N LEU A 211 -6.24 -4.15 -7.89
CA LEU A 211 -7.37 -4.12 -8.81
C LEU A 211 -7.69 -5.52 -9.38
N ASP A 212 -6.70 -6.41 -9.45
CA ASP A 212 -6.84 -7.81 -9.85
C ASP A 212 -7.68 -8.68 -8.88
N ARG A 213 -7.95 -8.19 -7.66
CA ARG A 213 -8.85 -8.88 -6.70
C ARG A 213 -10.32 -8.56 -6.91
N MET A 214 -10.62 -7.62 -7.79
CA MET A 214 -11.99 -7.29 -8.14
C MET A 214 -12.60 -8.34 -9.05
N HIS A 215 -13.90 -8.60 -8.86
CA HIS A 215 -14.68 -9.57 -9.64
C HIS A 215 -15.89 -8.88 -10.25
N LYS A 216 -16.50 -9.50 -11.27
CA LYS A 216 -17.80 -9.07 -11.76
C LYS A 216 -18.83 -9.09 -10.64
N GLY A 217 -19.60 -8.02 -10.53
CA GLY A 217 -20.57 -7.81 -9.46
C GLY A 217 -20.07 -6.93 -8.30
N ASP A 218 -18.76 -6.79 -8.13
CA ASP A 218 -18.20 -5.88 -7.11
C ASP A 218 -18.54 -4.42 -7.40
N VAL A 219 -18.63 -3.62 -6.35
CA VAL A 219 -19.05 -2.22 -6.43
C VAL A 219 -17.94 -1.29 -5.96
N PHE A 220 -17.87 -0.14 -6.62
CA PHE A 220 -17.04 0.99 -6.19
C PHE A 220 -17.80 2.31 -6.38
N PHE A 221 -17.25 3.40 -5.84
CA PHE A 221 -17.91 4.70 -5.79
C PHE A 221 -17.02 5.78 -6.37
N LEU A 222 -17.62 6.71 -7.13
CA LEU A 222 -17.03 8.00 -7.44
C LEU A 222 -17.73 9.08 -6.62
N ASN A 223 -16.95 9.94 -5.99
CA ASN A 223 -17.46 11.10 -5.22
C ASN A 223 -16.99 12.37 -5.92
N VAL A 224 -17.91 13.11 -6.53
CA VAL A 224 -17.63 14.33 -7.30
C VAL A 224 -18.66 15.39 -6.95
N LEU A 225 -18.21 16.54 -6.50
CA LEU A 225 -19.07 17.71 -6.18
C LEU A 225 -20.32 17.33 -5.37
N LYS A 226 -20.14 16.66 -4.21
CA LYS A 226 -21.21 16.15 -3.33
C LYS A 226 -22.11 15.05 -3.92
N GLN A 227 -21.81 14.57 -5.13
CA GLN A 227 -22.52 13.43 -5.72
C GLN A 227 -21.74 12.15 -5.50
N LYS A 228 -22.31 11.19 -4.79
CA LYS A 228 -21.80 9.84 -4.65
C LYS A 228 -22.46 8.94 -5.67
N MET A 229 -21.66 8.37 -6.55
CA MET A 229 -22.10 7.55 -7.68
C MET A 229 -21.54 6.15 -7.54
N ALA A 230 -22.43 5.14 -7.53
CA ALA A 230 -22.04 3.73 -7.44
C ALA A 230 -21.94 3.09 -8.82
N TYR A 231 -20.92 2.27 -9.03
CA TYR A 231 -20.66 1.53 -10.26
C TYR A 231 -20.38 0.07 -9.94
N ARG A 232 -21.02 -0.83 -10.69
CA ARG A 232 -20.86 -2.29 -10.54
C ARG A 232 -20.02 -2.84 -11.68
N VAL A 233 -18.98 -3.61 -11.36
CA VAL A 233 -18.11 -4.26 -12.36
C VAL A 233 -18.91 -5.25 -13.20
N VAL A 234 -18.92 -5.01 -14.52
CA VAL A 234 -19.63 -5.86 -15.51
C VAL A 234 -18.65 -6.59 -16.44
N GLY A 235 -17.44 -6.07 -16.62
CA GLY A 235 -16.41 -6.65 -17.48
C GLY A 235 -15.01 -6.58 -16.85
N ILE A 236 -14.20 -7.61 -17.08
CA ILE A 236 -12.79 -7.64 -16.71
C ILE A 236 -12.02 -8.21 -17.90
N HIS A 237 -11.05 -7.47 -18.40
CA HIS A 237 -10.28 -7.79 -19.60
C HIS A 237 -8.80 -7.52 -19.41
N VAL A 238 -7.97 -8.28 -20.09
CA VAL A 238 -6.54 -8.00 -20.26
C VAL A 238 -6.31 -7.70 -21.73
N ILE A 239 -5.79 -6.50 -22.02
CA ILE A 239 -5.62 -6.00 -23.39
C ILE A 239 -4.19 -5.56 -23.64
N ASN A 240 -3.82 -5.39 -24.90
CA ASN A 240 -2.58 -4.74 -25.28
C ASN A 240 -2.63 -3.25 -24.97
N PRO A 241 -1.49 -2.60 -24.67
CA PRO A 241 -1.41 -1.16 -24.42
C PRO A 241 -1.96 -0.30 -25.57
N SER A 242 -1.85 -0.77 -26.82
CA SER A 242 -2.35 -0.05 -28.00
C SER A 242 -3.84 -0.22 -28.26
N ASP A 243 -4.52 -1.09 -27.50
CA ASP A 243 -5.95 -1.36 -27.68
C ASP A 243 -6.79 -0.41 -26.82
N THR A 244 -7.50 0.49 -27.47
CA THR A 244 -8.30 1.53 -26.80
C THR A 244 -9.82 1.34 -26.97
N HIS A 245 -10.26 0.21 -27.53
CA HIS A 245 -11.69 0.01 -27.85
C HIS A 245 -12.59 0.06 -26.59
N LEU A 246 -12.10 -0.37 -25.43
CA LEU A 246 -12.85 -0.34 -24.17
C LEU A 246 -12.94 1.06 -23.53
N TYR A 247 -12.22 2.05 -24.06
CA TYR A 247 -12.26 3.42 -23.53
C TYR A 247 -13.36 4.26 -24.18
N ARG A 248 -13.94 3.77 -25.27
CA ARG A 248 -14.95 4.48 -26.03
C ARG A 248 -16.29 4.55 -25.32
N VAL A 249 -17.02 5.61 -25.59
CA VAL A 249 -18.42 5.76 -25.16
C VAL A 249 -19.28 4.71 -25.82
N VAL A 250 -20.15 4.08 -25.04
CA VAL A 250 -21.18 3.15 -25.53
C VAL A 250 -22.54 3.86 -25.43
N PRO A 251 -23.28 4.03 -26.57
CA PRO A 251 -24.55 4.73 -26.56
C PRO A 251 -25.52 4.21 -25.50
N GLY A 252 -26.09 5.14 -24.73
CA GLY A 252 -27.10 4.85 -23.71
C GLY A 252 -26.56 4.32 -22.38
N ARG A 253 -25.27 3.93 -22.29
CA ARG A 253 -24.67 3.40 -21.05
C ARG A 253 -23.94 4.48 -20.26
N ASP A 254 -23.94 4.34 -18.94
CA ASP A 254 -23.15 5.14 -17.98
C ASP A 254 -22.04 4.25 -17.43
N LEU A 255 -20.82 4.39 -17.97
CA LEU A 255 -19.69 3.50 -17.71
C LEU A 255 -18.54 4.22 -17.03
N VAL A 256 -17.83 3.44 -16.22
CA VAL A 256 -16.49 3.78 -15.70
C VAL A 256 -15.55 2.62 -16.02
N THR A 257 -14.42 2.94 -16.60
CA THR A 257 -13.36 2.00 -16.93
C THR A 257 -12.14 2.27 -16.06
N LEU A 258 -11.76 1.31 -15.23
CA LEU A 258 -10.54 1.36 -14.41
C LEU A 258 -9.41 0.63 -15.13
N MET A 259 -8.23 1.24 -15.20
CA MET A 259 -7.07 0.72 -15.92
C MET A 259 -5.82 0.69 -15.04
N THR A 260 -5.07 -0.41 -15.14
CA THR A 260 -3.75 -0.55 -14.54
C THR A 260 -2.86 -1.50 -15.33
N CYS A 261 -1.56 -1.53 -15.02
CA CYS A 261 -0.60 -2.45 -15.65
C CYS A 261 -0.75 -3.89 -15.17
N THR A 262 -0.47 -4.86 -16.07
CA THR A 262 -0.44 -6.30 -15.77
C THR A 262 0.51 -7.03 -16.73
N PRO A 263 1.11 -8.20 -16.39
CA PRO A 263 1.23 -8.78 -15.05
C PRO A 263 2.04 -7.90 -14.09
N TYR A 264 1.88 -8.12 -12.77
CA TYR A 264 2.60 -7.38 -11.74
C TYR A 264 4.13 -7.41 -11.97
N GLY A 265 4.76 -6.23 -12.01
CA GLY A 265 6.20 -6.07 -12.20
C GLY A 265 6.70 -6.26 -13.64
N ILE A 266 5.91 -6.87 -14.56
CA ILE A 266 6.25 -7.05 -15.98
C ILE A 266 5.62 -5.95 -16.84
N ASN A 267 4.36 -5.60 -16.58
CA ASN A 267 3.64 -4.44 -17.14
C ASN A 267 3.45 -4.44 -18.67
N THR A 268 3.47 -5.61 -19.31
CA THR A 268 3.36 -5.75 -20.77
C THR A 268 1.94 -5.58 -21.31
N SER A 269 0.95 -5.68 -20.46
CA SER A 269 -0.48 -5.59 -20.81
C SER A 269 -1.21 -4.64 -19.85
N ARG A 270 -2.50 -4.40 -20.14
CA ARG A 270 -3.37 -3.57 -19.28
C ARG A 270 -4.52 -4.40 -18.74
N LEU A 271 -4.74 -4.34 -17.43
CA LEU A 271 -5.93 -4.86 -16.78
C LEU A 271 -6.99 -3.79 -16.79
N ILE A 272 -8.12 -4.11 -17.40
CA ILE A 272 -9.27 -3.21 -17.60
C ILE A 272 -10.47 -3.78 -16.85
N LEU A 273 -11.06 -2.98 -15.97
CA LEU A 273 -12.35 -3.25 -15.33
C LEU A 273 -13.37 -2.24 -15.85
N THR A 274 -14.37 -2.73 -16.56
CA THR A 274 -15.51 -1.90 -16.99
C THR A 274 -16.64 -2.08 -15.99
N ALA A 275 -17.17 -0.97 -15.50
CA ALA A 275 -18.28 -0.95 -14.56
C ALA A 275 -19.41 -0.04 -15.06
N GLU A 276 -20.63 -0.37 -14.70
CA GLU A 276 -21.85 0.36 -15.10
C GLU A 276 -22.54 0.95 -13.90
N ARG A 277 -23.15 2.12 -14.07
CA ARG A 277 -23.92 2.81 -13.05
C ARG A 277 -24.93 1.88 -12.39
N THR A 278 -25.01 1.90 -11.06
CA THR A 278 -25.93 1.06 -10.29
C THR A 278 -26.46 1.81 -9.06
N THR A 279 -27.54 1.28 -8.50
CA THR A 279 -27.98 1.60 -7.15
C THR A 279 -27.49 0.50 -6.22
N VAL A 280 -27.02 0.86 -5.02
CA VAL A 280 -26.51 -0.09 -4.04
C VAL A 280 -27.29 -0.02 -2.75
N SER A 281 -27.37 -1.16 -2.05
CA SER A 281 -27.88 -1.19 -0.69
C SER A 281 -26.80 -0.66 0.30
N PRO A 282 -27.19 -0.16 1.49
CA PRO A 282 -26.23 0.27 2.50
C PRO A 282 -25.23 -0.80 2.92
N ASP A 283 -25.61 -2.08 2.84
CA ASP A 283 -24.76 -3.21 3.22
C ASP A 283 -23.61 -3.44 2.23
N GLU A 284 -23.80 -3.16 0.94
CA GLU A 284 -22.77 -3.29 -0.08
C GLU A 284 -21.67 -2.21 0.06
N GLU A 285 -21.97 -1.09 0.72
CA GLU A 285 -21.03 0.00 0.95
C GLU A 285 -19.92 -0.35 1.93
N HIS A 286 -20.16 -1.29 2.87
CA HIS A 286 -19.26 -1.62 3.98
C HIS A 286 -18.42 -2.88 3.74
N GLN A 287 -18.47 -3.47 2.56
CA GLN A 287 -17.74 -4.70 2.24
C GLN A 287 -16.23 -4.43 2.14
N ARG A 288 -15.51 -4.65 3.25
CA ARG A 288 -14.03 -4.56 3.32
C ARG A 288 -13.41 -5.96 3.39
N ASP A 289 -12.37 -6.19 2.61
CA ASP A 289 -11.51 -7.35 2.82
C ASP A 289 -10.74 -7.20 4.14
N GLY A 290 -11.15 -7.97 5.15
CA GLY A 290 -10.60 -7.93 6.52
C GLY A 290 -9.21 -8.55 6.69
N LEU A 291 -8.39 -8.66 5.64
CA LEU A 291 -7.09 -9.33 5.67
C LEU A 291 -5.99 -8.58 6.45
N PHE A 292 -6.09 -7.24 6.54
CA PHE A 292 -5.03 -6.43 7.17
C PHE A 292 -4.87 -6.62 8.69
N PRO A 293 -5.94 -6.59 9.51
CA PRO A 293 -5.78 -6.78 10.95
C PRO A 293 -5.23 -8.15 11.31
N GLY A 294 -5.55 -9.20 10.53
CA GLY A 294 -5.08 -10.56 10.78
C GLY A 294 -3.58 -10.74 10.53
N VAL A 295 -3.05 -10.18 9.45
CA VAL A 295 -1.62 -10.26 9.11
C VAL A 295 -0.80 -9.48 10.14
N LEU A 296 -1.22 -8.29 10.53
CA LEU A 296 -0.54 -7.48 11.54
C LEU A 296 -0.55 -8.19 12.90
N ALA A 297 -1.69 -8.75 13.32
CA ALA A 297 -1.81 -9.52 14.56
C ALA A 297 -0.90 -10.76 14.54
N PHE A 298 -0.82 -11.48 13.42
CA PHE A 298 0.08 -12.63 13.25
C PHE A 298 1.55 -12.23 13.37
N VAL A 299 1.99 -11.14 12.71
CA VAL A 299 3.35 -10.64 12.80
C VAL A 299 3.70 -10.23 14.24
N ILE A 300 2.81 -9.52 14.93
CA ILE A 300 2.99 -9.15 16.34
C ILE A 300 3.09 -10.41 17.21
N ALA A 301 2.25 -11.41 17.00
CA ALA A 301 2.29 -12.67 17.76
C ALA A 301 3.60 -13.43 17.55
N VAL A 302 4.13 -13.48 16.32
CA VAL A 302 5.44 -14.10 16.01
C VAL A 302 6.58 -13.35 16.71
N ILE A 303 6.57 -12.01 16.70
CA ILE A 303 7.59 -11.19 17.38
C ILE A 303 7.54 -11.43 18.89
N LEU A 304 6.35 -11.36 19.51
CA LEU A 304 6.19 -11.57 20.93
C LEU A 304 6.56 -12.99 21.34
N GLY A 305 6.18 -13.99 20.55
CA GLY A 305 6.55 -15.40 20.76
C GLY A 305 8.07 -15.61 20.71
N GLY A 306 8.75 -15.03 19.71
CA GLY A 306 10.21 -15.04 19.60
C GLY A 306 10.90 -14.39 20.81
N LEU A 307 10.39 -13.24 21.25
CA LEU A 307 10.93 -12.51 22.41
C LEU A 307 10.76 -13.33 23.71
N LEU A 308 9.59 -13.96 23.90
CA LEU A 308 9.32 -14.82 25.04
C LEU A 308 10.21 -16.06 25.08
N LEU A 309 10.42 -16.71 23.94
CA LEU A 309 11.35 -17.84 23.80
C LEU A 309 12.78 -17.42 24.13
N GLN A 310 13.19 -16.25 23.70
CA GLN A 310 14.51 -15.69 23.97
C GLN A 310 14.70 -15.35 25.46
N ILE A 311 13.72 -14.71 26.08
CA ILE A 311 13.72 -14.44 27.53
C ILE A 311 13.78 -15.75 28.33
N ARG A 312 13.00 -16.76 27.94
CA ARG A 312 13.01 -18.08 28.56
C ARG A 312 14.36 -18.77 28.44
N TYR A 313 14.99 -18.72 27.25
CA TYR A 313 16.33 -19.25 26.99
C TYR A 313 17.37 -18.57 27.90
N TYR A 314 17.38 -17.23 28.02
CA TYR A 314 18.29 -16.49 28.87
C TYR A 314 18.08 -16.78 30.36
N ARG A 315 16.83 -16.86 30.82
CA ARG A 315 16.54 -17.23 32.21
C ARG A 315 17.08 -18.60 32.58
N HIS A 316 16.95 -19.60 31.69
CA HIS A 316 17.47 -20.94 31.95
C HIS A 316 19.01 -21.00 31.93
N ARG A 317 19.69 -20.12 31.21
CA ARG A 317 21.14 -20.12 31.09
C ARG A 317 21.84 -19.28 32.18
N ILE A 318 21.23 -18.15 32.58
CA ILE A 318 21.78 -17.21 33.56
C ILE A 318 21.42 -17.59 35.00
N TYR A 319 20.26 -18.24 35.19
CA TYR A 319 19.83 -18.75 36.48
C TYR A 319 19.61 -20.27 36.37
N PRO A 320 20.67 -21.11 36.46
CA PRO A 320 20.48 -22.53 36.65
C PRO A 320 19.78 -22.71 38.00
N TRP A 321 18.61 -23.33 37.99
CA TRP A 321 17.76 -23.55 39.15
C TRP A 321 18.51 -24.36 40.19
N PRO A 322 18.75 -23.87 41.42
CA PRO A 322 19.57 -24.57 42.42
C PRO A 322 18.82 -25.66 43.20
N TRP A 323 17.83 -26.28 42.57
CA TRP A 323 17.02 -27.32 43.21
C TRP A 323 17.35 -28.73 42.67
N HIS A 324 18.58 -29.19 42.89
CA HIS A 324 18.92 -30.58 43.13
C HIS A 324 19.81 -30.64 44.38
N SER A 325 19.21 -30.35 45.52
CA SER A 325 19.76 -30.89 46.78
C SER A 325 19.30 -32.33 46.87
N ASP A 326 20.15 -33.25 46.42
CA ASP A 326 20.04 -34.64 46.79
C ASP A 326 20.12 -34.70 48.33
N GLY A 327 18.93 -34.90 48.94
CA GLY A 327 18.79 -35.08 50.39
C GLY A 327 19.42 -36.42 50.83
N THR A 328 20.76 -36.44 50.92
CA THR A 328 21.45 -37.47 51.70
C THR A 328 22.16 -36.80 52.85
N PHE A 329 21.41 -36.63 53.96
CA PHE A 329 21.95 -36.37 55.28
C PHE A 329 22.67 -37.69 55.71
N ARG A 330 23.99 -37.77 55.53
CA ARG A 330 24.80 -38.79 56.19
C ARG A 330 24.97 -38.39 57.63
N SER A 331 24.19 -38.99 58.52
CA SER A 331 24.40 -38.97 59.97
C SER A 331 25.74 -39.66 60.28
N GLN A 332 26.76 -38.90 60.64
CA GLN A 332 27.94 -39.45 61.31
C GLN A 332 27.56 -39.71 62.77
N GLY A 333 27.18 -40.92 63.06
CA GLY A 333 27.08 -41.40 64.45
C GLY A 333 28.48 -41.58 65.05
N GLY A 334 28.78 -40.66 65.98
CA GLY A 334 29.93 -40.81 66.85
C GLY A 334 29.66 -41.81 67.93
N GLY A 335 30.23 -43.03 67.84
CA GLY A 335 30.32 -43.97 68.97
C GLY A 335 31.58 -43.72 69.78
N ARG A 336 31.39 -43.11 70.95
CA ARG A 336 32.38 -43.18 72.00
C ARG A 336 32.27 -44.54 72.70
N HIS A 337 33.34 -45.28 72.70
CA HIS A 337 33.56 -46.32 73.72
C HIS A 337 34.53 -45.79 74.74
N ILE A 338 34.03 -45.73 76.00
CA ILE A 338 34.79 -45.62 77.25
C ILE A 338 34.80 -47.04 77.81
N ILE A 339 35.90 -47.68 77.99
CA ILE A 339 36.57 -48.20 79.17
C ILE A 339 37.96 -48.63 78.75
#